data_62f096135cf65d788232cb1ddee67265
#
_entry.id   62f096135cf65d788232cb1ddee67265
#
_cell.length_a   1.000
_cell.length_b   1.000
_cell.length_c   1.000
_cell.angle_alpha   90.00
_cell.angle_beta   90.00
_cell.angle_gamma   90.00
#
_symmetry.space_group_name_H-M   'P 1'
#
loop_
_entity.id
_entity.type
_entity.pdbx_description
1 polymer ?
#
loop_
_entity_poly.entity_id
_entity_poly.type
_entity_poly.pdbx_seq_one_letter_code
_entity_poly.pdbx_strand_id
1 'polypeptide(L)'
;MSEKSTMTGHLAAAVTIFIWGTTFISTKVLLVSFTPLEILFFRFFIGYAALWIAAPRLLHTGDRKAELLFAAAGLCGVTLYFLMENFALTLTQAANVSIIISVAPFFTSLFDWLFMKGEKPGRRFLTGFAAAMLGISLLSFQKDTGVQLSPKGDFLALAAAITWAAYSILTKKIGSYGYGTIESTRRTFFYGLLFMVPALFFLPFRIAPARFMLMQNALNILFLGFGASALCFVTWNFAVRALGSVKTSVYIYAVPVITVITSLIFLHEVITWQSVCGIVLTLAGLMISESRFPLKQSSRKPSVDIGMDRP
;
A
#
# COMPACT_ATOMS: atom_id res chain seq x y z
N MET A 1 -20.79 -9.13 -10.85
CA MET A 1 -20.83 -7.91 -9.99
C MET A 1 -21.59 -6.84 -10.74
N SER A 2 -22.43 -6.05 -10.05
CA SER A 2 -23.17 -4.95 -10.69
C SER A 2 -22.22 -3.81 -11.07
N GLU A 3 -22.56 -3.07 -12.12
CA GLU A 3 -21.83 -1.89 -12.59
C GLU A 3 -21.64 -0.85 -11.45
N LYS A 4 -22.65 -0.72 -10.60
CA LYS A 4 -22.63 0.13 -9.40
C LYS A 4 -21.54 -0.28 -8.39
N SER A 5 -21.28 -1.58 -8.19
CA SER A 5 -20.22 -2.10 -7.32
C SER A 5 -18.82 -1.77 -7.86
N THR A 6 -18.65 -1.78 -9.18
CA THR A 6 -17.37 -1.44 -9.84
C THR A 6 -17.08 0.06 -9.69
N MET A 7 -18.05 0.94 -9.92
CA MET A 7 -17.90 2.38 -9.74
C MET A 7 -17.51 2.74 -8.29
N THR A 8 -18.18 2.15 -7.30
CA THR A 8 -17.85 2.35 -5.89
C THR A 8 -16.43 1.87 -5.56
N GLY A 9 -15.98 0.76 -6.18
CA GLY A 9 -14.60 0.28 -6.05
C GLY A 9 -13.56 1.28 -6.56
N HIS A 10 -13.81 1.90 -7.71
CA HIS A 10 -12.94 2.94 -8.27
C HIS A 10 -12.89 4.19 -7.37
N LEU A 11 -14.04 4.65 -6.87
CA LEU A 11 -14.10 5.78 -5.96
C LEU A 11 -13.35 5.49 -4.65
N ALA A 12 -13.53 4.30 -4.07
CA ALA A 12 -12.83 3.88 -2.87
C ALA A 12 -11.31 3.87 -3.06
N ALA A 13 -10.81 3.34 -4.19
CA ALA A 13 -9.39 3.38 -4.54
C ALA A 13 -8.88 4.82 -4.67
N ALA A 14 -9.58 5.69 -5.39
CA ALA A 14 -9.19 7.08 -5.61
C ALA A 14 -9.09 7.86 -4.29
N VAL A 15 -10.09 7.75 -3.41
CA VAL A 15 -10.07 8.40 -2.08
C VAL A 15 -8.89 7.88 -1.25
N THR A 16 -8.67 6.56 -1.24
CA THR A 16 -7.52 5.96 -0.53
C THR A 16 -6.20 6.56 -1.00
N ILE A 17 -5.98 6.62 -2.30
CA ILE A 17 -4.71 7.09 -2.87
C ILE A 17 -4.48 8.58 -2.59
N PHE A 18 -5.54 9.39 -2.63
CA PHE A 18 -5.43 10.79 -2.27
C PHE A 18 -4.94 10.97 -0.84
N ILE A 19 -5.52 10.23 0.11
CA ILE A 19 -5.11 10.27 1.52
C ILE A 19 -3.68 9.71 1.66
N TRP A 20 -3.38 8.54 1.08
CA TRP A 20 -2.05 7.92 1.20
C TRP A 20 -0.93 8.75 0.58
N GLY A 21 -1.20 9.49 -0.49
CA GLY A 21 -0.22 10.41 -1.08
C GLY A 21 0.26 11.50 -0.11
N THR A 22 -0.54 11.86 0.89
CA THR A 22 -0.18 12.84 1.92
C THR A 22 0.45 12.22 3.18
N THR A 23 0.38 10.89 3.36
CA THR A 23 0.87 10.23 4.58
C THR A 23 2.38 10.28 4.74
N PHE A 24 3.14 10.31 3.64
CA PHE A 24 4.59 10.44 3.66
C PHE A 24 5.03 11.72 4.35
N ILE A 25 4.32 12.83 4.07
CA ILE A 25 4.57 14.13 4.69
C ILE A 25 4.21 14.08 6.18
N SER A 26 3.03 13.58 6.51
CA SER A 26 2.58 13.43 7.90
C SER A 26 3.55 12.57 8.72
N THR A 27 4.04 11.46 8.16
CA THR A 27 5.03 10.60 8.79
C THR A 27 6.38 11.33 8.95
N LYS A 28 6.84 12.06 7.93
CA LYS A 28 8.09 12.80 7.97
C LYS A 28 8.07 13.87 9.06
N VAL A 29 6.96 14.58 9.20
CA VAL A 29 6.73 15.55 10.30
C VAL A 29 6.81 14.88 11.67
N LEU A 30 6.18 13.72 11.83
CA LEU A 30 6.18 12.99 13.10
C LEU A 30 7.57 12.42 13.44
N LEU A 31 8.41 12.07 12.47
CA LEU A 31 9.75 11.54 12.69
C LEU A 31 10.69 12.54 13.38
N VAL A 32 10.33 13.82 13.46
CA VAL A 32 11.04 14.81 14.30
C VAL A 32 10.88 14.52 15.80
N SER A 33 9.72 13.98 16.20
CA SER A 33 9.37 13.78 17.62
C SER A 33 9.22 12.30 18.01
N PHE A 34 8.99 11.41 17.07
CA PHE A 34 8.71 10.00 17.28
C PHE A 34 9.66 9.11 16.48
N THR A 35 9.94 7.92 17.00
CA THR A 35 10.67 6.90 16.25
C THR A 35 9.78 6.24 15.19
N PRO A 36 10.35 5.60 14.14
CA PRO A 36 9.60 4.84 13.15
C PRO A 36 8.62 3.83 13.75
N LEU A 37 9.05 3.11 14.81
CA LEU A 37 8.21 2.11 15.47
C LEU A 37 7.08 2.74 16.29
N GLU A 38 7.34 3.87 16.96
CA GLU A 38 6.31 4.59 17.73
C GLU A 38 5.17 5.08 16.80
N ILE A 39 5.51 5.69 15.66
CA ILE A 39 4.53 6.13 14.67
C ILE A 39 3.71 4.94 14.18
N LEU A 40 4.40 3.85 13.84
CA LEU A 40 3.76 2.62 13.38
C LEU A 40 2.80 2.04 14.41
N PHE A 41 3.23 1.91 15.65
CA PHE A 41 2.43 1.37 16.73
C PHE A 41 1.19 2.24 17.00
N PHE A 42 1.37 3.54 17.23
CA PHE A 42 0.25 4.42 17.58
C PHE A 42 -0.78 4.53 16.45
N ARG A 43 -0.37 4.66 15.20
CA ARG A 43 -1.31 4.76 14.08
C ARG A 43 -2.16 3.50 13.92
N PHE A 44 -1.57 2.31 14.05
CA PHE A 44 -2.32 1.06 13.91
C PHE A 44 -3.11 0.70 15.17
N PHE A 45 -2.66 1.09 16.35
CA PHE A 45 -3.44 0.96 17.58
C PHE A 45 -4.72 1.81 17.52
N ILE A 46 -4.61 3.08 17.13
CA ILE A 46 -5.78 3.97 16.92
C ILE A 46 -6.68 3.40 15.83
N GLY A 47 -6.11 2.98 14.70
CA GLY A 47 -6.85 2.37 13.60
C GLY A 47 -7.60 1.09 14.02
N TYR A 48 -6.97 0.24 14.80
CA TYR A 48 -7.57 -0.97 15.36
C TYR A 48 -8.75 -0.65 16.30
N ALA A 49 -8.55 0.31 17.20
CA ALA A 49 -9.61 0.77 18.10
C ALA A 49 -10.79 1.36 17.32
N ALA A 50 -10.53 2.18 16.28
CA ALA A 50 -11.57 2.73 15.41
C ALA A 50 -12.38 1.63 14.70
N LEU A 51 -11.71 0.58 14.19
CA LEU A 51 -12.38 -0.54 13.54
C LEU A 51 -13.21 -1.37 14.52
N TRP A 52 -12.82 -1.44 15.81
CA TRP A 52 -13.64 -2.04 16.85
C TRP A 52 -14.91 -1.26 17.12
N ILE A 53 -14.84 0.06 17.16
CA ILE A 53 -16.00 0.94 17.32
C ILE A 53 -16.94 0.81 16.11
N ALA A 54 -16.38 0.77 14.90
CA ALA A 54 -17.15 0.69 13.66
C ALA A 54 -17.87 -0.66 13.48
N ALA A 55 -17.28 -1.78 13.93
CA ALA A 55 -17.86 -3.12 13.82
C ALA A 55 -17.49 -3.97 15.04
N PRO A 56 -18.22 -3.88 16.16
CA PRO A 56 -17.87 -4.55 17.42
C PRO A 56 -18.13 -6.07 17.44
N ARG A 57 -18.29 -6.68 16.27
CA ARG A 57 -18.55 -8.12 16.13
C ARG A 57 -17.24 -8.89 15.93
N LEU A 58 -17.04 -9.97 16.69
CA LEU A 58 -15.88 -10.85 16.50
C LEU A 58 -15.98 -11.61 15.17
N LEU A 59 -14.89 -11.63 14.43
CA LEU A 59 -14.76 -12.49 13.26
C LEU A 59 -14.40 -13.92 13.72
N HIS A 60 -15.29 -14.87 13.45
CA HIS A 60 -15.04 -16.29 13.64
C HIS A 60 -14.69 -16.90 12.29
N THR A 61 -13.46 -17.31 12.10
CA THR A 61 -12.99 -17.87 10.84
C THR A 61 -13.24 -19.37 10.73
N GLY A 62 -13.21 -20.10 11.85
CA GLY A 62 -13.38 -21.56 11.86
C GLY A 62 -12.33 -22.35 11.07
N ASP A 63 -11.46 -21.67 10.30
CA ASP A 63 -10.46 -22.24 9.41
C ASP A 63 -9.05 -21.72 9.75
N ARG A 64 -8.14 -22.65 10.08
CA ARG A 64 -6.73 -22.35 10.38
C ARG A 64 -6.02 -21.71 9.16
N LYS A 65 -6.41 -22.08 7.94
CA LYS A 65 -5.82 -21.49 6.72
C LYS A 65 -6.19 -20.02 6.57
N ALA A 66 -7.44 -19.65 6.89
CA ALA A 66 -7.86 -18.27 6.91
C ALA A 66 -7.09 -17.46 7.96
N GLU A 67 -6.88 -18.01 9.16
CA GLU A 67 -6.08 -17.35 10.21
C GLU A 67 -4.62 -17.13 9.79
N LEU A 68 -3.99 -18.10 9.15
CA LEU A 68 -2.64 -17.94 8.61
C LEU A 68 -2.56 -16.86 7.53
N LEU A 69 -3.60 -16.72 6.70
CA LEU A 69 -3.67 -15.64 5.70
C LEU A 69 -3.79 -14.27 6.38
N PHE A 70 -4.61 -14.14 7.42
CA PHE A 70 -4.70 -12.90 8.20
C PHE A 70 -3.38 -12.56 8.90
N ALA A 71 -2.71 -13.57 9.48
CA ALA A 71 -1.41 -13.39 10.11
C ALA A 71 -0.35 -12.92 9.07
N ALA A 72 -0.26 -13.60 7.93
CA ALA A 72 0.64 -13.21 6.85
C ALA A 72 0.32 -11.80 6.30
N ALA A 73 -0.97 -11.45 6.15
CA ALA A 73 -1.39 -10.13 5.72
C ALA A 73 -1.04 -9.05 6.75
N GLY A 74 -1.20 -9.34 8.05
CA GLY A 74 -0.79 -8.44 9.14
C GLY A 74 0.71 -8.22 9.18
N LEU A 75 1.49 -9.30 9.04
CA LEU A 75 2.95 -9.21 8.98
C LEU A 75 3.42 -8.38 7.76
N CYS A 76 2.94 -8.70 6.57
CA CYS A 76 3.38 -8.03 5.33
C CYS A 76 2.85 -6.60 5.25
N GLY A 77 1.54 -6.40 5.35
CA GLY A 77 0.89 -5.12 5.04
C GLY A 77 0.86 -4.12 6.18
N VAL A 78 1.09 -4.56 7.41
CA VAL A 78 1.05 -3.69 8.59
C VAL A 78 2.45 -3.55 9.20
N THR A 79 3.08 -4.65 9.58
CA THR A 79 4.36 -4.58 10.31
C THR A 79 5.53 -4.30 9.39
N LEU A 80 5.84 -5.20 8.45
CA LEU A 80 7.05 -5.10 7.63
C LEU A 80 7.00 -3.90 6.68
N TYR A 81 5.89 -3.73 5.95
CA TYR A 81 5.75 -2.62 5.00
C TYR A 81 6.01 -1.28 5.68
N PHE A 82 5.25 -0.95 6.72
CA PHE A 82 5.37 0.37 7.36
C PHE A 82 6.63 0.54 8.19
N LEU A 83 7.19 -0.54 8.74
CA LEU A 83 8.48 -0.44 9.41
C LEU A 83 9.57 -0.05 8.42
N MET A 84 9.63 -0.72 7.27
CA MET A 84 10.60 -0.40 6.22
C MET A 84 10.35 0.98 5.60
N GLU A 85 9.09 1.36 5.32
CA GLU A 85 8.72 2.69 4.84
C GLU A 85 9.15 3.79 5.82
N ASN A 86 8.80 3.65 7.10
CA ASN A 86 9.13 4.65 8.11
C ASN A 86 10.66 4.79 8.31
N PHE A 87 11.41 3.68 8.27
CA PHE A 87 12.88 3.74 8.28
C PHE A 87 13.44 4.36 7.00
N ALA A 88 12.89 4.05 5.84
CA ALA A 88 13.28 4.71 4.59
C ALA A 88 13.12 6.23 4.67
N LEU A 89 12.00 6.69 5.25
CA LEU A 89 11.73 8.12 5.45
C LEU A 89 12.71 8.81 6.41
N THR A 90 13.39 8.09 7.30
CA THR A 90 14.48 8.66 8.10
C THR A 90 15.77 8.86 7.30
N LEU A 91 15.92 8.14 6.19
CA LEU A 91 17.17 8.06 5.43
C LEU A 91 17.13 8.83 4.10
N THR A 92 15.93 9.10 3.55
CA THR A 92 15.76 9.78 2.26
C THR A 92 14.52 10.68 2.22
N GLN A 93 14.29 11.39 1.13
CA GLN A 93 13.15 12.29 0.95
C GLN A 93 11.83 11.54 0.82
N ALA A 94 10.73 12.17 1.25
CA ALA A 94 9.38 11.62 1.10
C ALA A 94 9.00 11.39 -0.37
N ALA A 95 9.40 12.30 -1.25
CA ALA A 95 9.23 12.18 -2.70
C ALA A 95 9.89 10.89 -3.22
N ASN A 96 11.17 10.64 -2.88
CA ASN A 96 11.89 9.45 -3.33
C ASN A 96 11.25 8.15 -2.84
N VAL A 97 10.90 8.07 -1.55
CA VAL A 97 10.24 6.88 -0.98
C VAL A 97 8.93 6.58 -1.71
N SER A 98 8.11 7.61 -1.96
CA SER A 98 6.82 7.43 -2.65
C SER A 98 6.97 6.92 -4.09
N ILE A 99 7.98 7.40 -4.81
CA ILE A 99 8.27 6.98 -6.18
C ILE A 99 8.72 5.53 -6.21
N ILE A 100 9.64 5.13 -5.32
CA ILE A 100 10.12 3.75 -5.26
C ILE A 100 8.99 2.80 -4.87
N ILE A 101 8.14 3.17 -3.90
CA ILE A 101 6.98 2.38 -3.49
C ILE A 101 5.96 2.25 -4.63
N SER A 102 5.89 3.20 -5.56
CA SER A 102 5.00 3.11 -6.72
C SER A 102 5.31 1.95 -7.69
N VAL A 103 6.41 1.23 -7.47
CA VAL A 103 6.72 -0.05 -8.16
C VAL A 103 5.89 -1.22 -7.64
N ALA A 104 5.20 -1.10 -6.50
CA ALA A 104 4.41 -2.17 -5.91
C ALA A 104 3.39 -2.83 -6.87
N PRO A 105 2.70 -2.14 -7.78
CA PRO A 105 1.82 -2.77 -8.78
C PRO A 105 2.55 -3.78 -9.68
N PHE A 106 3.80 -3.50 -10.04
CA PHE A 106 4.60 -4.44 -10.81
C PHE A 106 4.77 -5.77 -10.06
N PHE A 107 5.20 -5.72 -8.79
CA PHE A 107 5.34 -6.91 -7.96
C PHE A 107 3.98 -7.57 -7.69
N THR A 108 2.89 -6.78 -7.58
CA THR A 108 1.54 -7.32 -7.43
C THR A 108 1.13 -8.14 -8.66
N SER A 109 1.39 -7.65 -9.87
CA SER A 109 1.13 -8.39 -11.12
C SER A 109 1.98 -9.65 -11.22
N LEU A 110 3.25 -9.58 -10.85
CA LEU A 110 4.16 -10.72 -10.81
C LEU A 110 3.68 -11.80 -9.82
N PHE A 111 3.28 -11.40 -8.61
CA PHE A 111 2.80 -12.32 -7.60
C PHE A 111 1.41 -12.88 -7.95
N ASP A 112 0.54 -12.10 -8.62
CA ASP A 112 -0.74 -12.60 -9.12
C ASP A 112 -0.52 -13.74 -10.13
N TRP A 113 0.45 -13.56 -11.03
CA TRP A 113 0.84 -14.63 -11.96
C TRP A 113 1.40 -15.87 -11.25
N LEU A 114 2.33 -15.68 -10.30
CA LEU A 114 3.01 -16.79 -9.63
C LEU A 114 2.09 -17.58 -8.69
N PHE A 115 1.21 -16.89 -7.94
CA PHE A 115 0.47 -17.49 -6.83
C PHE A 115 -1.03 -17.60 -7.06
N MET A 116 -1.59 -16.81 -8.00
CA MET A 116 -3.05 -16.72 -8.21
C MET A 116 -3.50 -17.13 -9.61
N LYS A 117 -2.61 -17.77 -10.40
CA LYS A 117 -2.88 -18.17 -11.79
C LYS A 117 -3.33 -17.00 -12.68
N GLY A 118 -2.80 -15.79 -12.41
CA GLY A 118 -2.99 -14.62 -13.24
C GLY A 118 -2.29 -14.71 -14.60
N GLU A 119 -2.41 -13.65 -15.41
CA GLU A 119 -1.77 -13.61 -16.72
C GLU A 119 -0.24 -13.53 -16.62
N LYS A 120 0.45 -14.26 -17.51
CA LYS A 120 1.93 -14.26 -17.57
C LYS A 120 2.44 -12.88 -18.02
N PRO A 121 3.45 -12.32 -17.31
CA PRO A 121 4.11 -11.08 -17.71
C PRO A 121 4.65 -11.15 -19.15
N GLY A 122 4.23 -10.23 -19.99
CA GLY A 122 4.66 -10.17 -21.39
C GLY A 122 5.88 -9.25 -21.60
N ARG A 123 6.37 -9.13 -22.85
CA ARG A 123 7.53 -8.29 -23.18
C ARG A 123 7.33 -6.82 -22.78
N ARG A 124 6.15 -6.25 -22.95
CA ARG A 124 5.84 -4.86 -22.54
C ARG A 124 5.95 -4.66 -21.03
N PHE A 125 5.52 -5.66 -20.26
CA PHE A 125 5.69 -5.66 -18.81
C PHE A 125 7.16 -5.56 -18.43
N LEU A 126 8.03 -6.37 -19.05
CA LEU A 126 9.47 -6.37 -18.78
C LEU A 126 10.14 -5.06 -19.22
N THR A 127 9.79 -4.53 -20.42
CA THR A 127 10.36 -3.25 -20.89
C THR A 127 9.91 -2.07 -20.03
N GLY A 128 8.63 -2.05 -19.62
CA GLY A 128 8.11 -1.03 -18.71
C GLY A 128 8.78 -1.08 -17.34
N PHE A 129 9.00 -2.28 -16.80
CA PHE A 129 9.74 -2.45 -15.55
C PHE A 129 11.20 -1.98 -15.66
N ALA A 130 11.91 -2.35 -16.72
CA ALA A 130 13.27 -1.91 -16.93
C ALA A 130 13.36 -0.36 -16.99
N ALA A 131 12.42 0.30 -17.69
CA ALA A 131 12.32 1.75 -17.73
C ALA A 131 12.04 2.34 -16.34
N ALA A 132 11.13 1.74 -15.56
CA ALA A 132 10.83 2.18 -14.20
C ALA A 132 12.05 2.05 -13.28
N MET A 133 12.79 0.94 -13.36
CA MET A 133 14.00 0.72 -12.55
C MET A 133 15.13 1.69 -12.95
N LEU A 134 15.27 2.04 -14.24
CA LEU A 134 16.20 3.09 -14.67
C LEU A 134 15.80 4.46 -14.09
N GLY A 135 14.50 4.78 -14.08
CA GLY A 135 14.00 6.02 -13.47
C GLY A 135 14.30 6.08 -11.97
N ILE A 136 14.08 5.00 -11.23
CA ILE A 136 14.44 4.89 -9.81
C ILE A 136 15.94 5.03 -9.60
N SER A 137 16.76 4.42 -10.47
CA SER A 137 18.22 4.56 -10.38
C SER A 137 18.65 6.01 -10.58
N LEU A 138 18.04 6.76 -11.50
CA LEU A 138 18.31 8.21 -11.68
C LEU A 138 17.97 9.02 -10.42
N LEU A 139 16.91 8.64 -9.69
CA LEU A 139 16.57 9.26 -8.42
C LEU A 139 17.58 8.94 -7.32
N SER A 140 18.06 7.69 -7.27
CA SER A 140 18.97 7.20 -6.23
C SER A 140 20.42 7.70 -6.37
N PHE A 141 20.85 8.18 -7.55
CA PHE A 141 22.23 8.58 -7.83
C PHE A 141 22.45 10.10 -8.03
N GLN A 142 21.68 10.94 -7.36
CA GLN A 142 21.84 12.39 -7.42
C GLN A 142 23.05 12.87 -6.59
N LYS A 143 24.07 13.44 -7.22
CA LYS A 143 25.33 13.83 -6.55
C LYS A 143 25.37 15.25 -5.97
N ASP A 144 24.54 16.22 -6.42
CA ASP A 144 24.85 17.65 -6.27
C ASP A 144 23.85 18.48 -5.46
N THR A 145 22.94 17.90 -4.67
CA THR A 145 21.86 18.69 -4.06
C THR A 145 21.85 18.79 -2.53
N GLY A 146 22.94 18.37 -1.84
CA GLY A 146 22.93 18.28 -0.38
C GLY A 146 21.91 17.23 0.14
N VAL A 147 21.15 16.61 -0.74
CA VAL A 147 20.24 15.51 -0.46
C VAL A 147 21.10 14.26 -0.30
N GLN A 148 21.10 13.72 0.90
CA GLN A 148 21.84 12.50 1.20
C GLN A 148 21.28 11.36 0.36
N LEU A 149 22.06 10.92 -0.62
CA LEU A 149 21.84 9.63 -1.27
C LEU A 149 21.85 8.55 -0.21
N SER A 150 20.78 7.83 -0.10
CA SER A 150 20.71 6.73 0.83
C SER A 150 20.30 5.43 0.13
N PRO A 151 21.27 4.71 -0.47
CA PRO A 151 20.99 3.39 -1.05
C PRO A 151 20.30 2.45 -0.05
N LYS A 152 20.56 2.63 1.26
CA LYS A 152 19.86 1.90 2.31
C LYS A 152 18.38 2.29 2.40
N GLY A 153 18.06 3.58 2.34
CA GLY A 153 16.68 4.08 2.31
C GLY A 153 15.92 3.60 1.09
N ASP A 154 16.54 3.67 -0.08
CA ASP A 154 15.95 3.22 -1.35
C ASP A 154 15.72 1.71 -1.36
N PHE A 155 16.65 0.92 -0.84
CA PHE A 155 16.49 -0.53 -0.66
C PHE A 155 15.32 -0.86 0.28
N LEU A 156 15.19 -0.14 1.40
CA LEU A 156 14.07 -0.32 2.32
C LEU A 156 12.73 0.03 1.66
N ALA A 157 12.67 1.10 0.88
CA ALA A 157 11.47 1.48 0.13
C ALA A 157 11.09 0.41 -0.92
N LEU A 158 12.08 -0.16 -1.63
CA LEU A 158 11.85 -1.25 -2.58
C LEU A 158 11.36 -2.53 -1.85
N ALA A 159 11.97 -2.88 -0.74
CA ALA A 159 11.52 -4.01 0.09
C ALA A 159 10.10 -3.80 0.63
N ALA A 160 9.75 -2.55 1.02
CA ALA A 160 8.38 -2.18 1.36
C ALA A 160 7.42 -2.42 0.19
N ALA A 161 7.77 -1.99 -1.04
CA ALA A 161 6.94 -2.22 -2.23
C ALA A 161 6.66 -3.72 -2.49
N ILE A 162 7.67 -4.58 -2.29
CA ILE A 162 7.53 -6.03 -2.43
C ILE A 162 6.59 -6.61 -1.35
N THR A 163 6.73 -6.18 -0.11
CA THR A 163 5.85 -6.65 0.98
C THR A 163 4.41 -6.16 0.81
N TRP A 164 4.21 -4.95 0.27
CA TRP A 164 2.89 -4.44 -0.10
C TRP A 164 2.24 -5.28 -1.20
N ALA A 165 3.01 -5.70 -2.20
CA ALA A 165 2.53 -6.60 -3.24
C ALA A 165 2.07 -7.95 -2.66
N ALA A 166 2.84 -8.53 -1.73
CA ALA A 166 2.44 -9.74 -1.02
C ALA A 166 1.12 -9.53 -0.24
N TYR A 167 1.01 -8.42 0.51
CA TYR A 167 -0.22 -8.04 1.19
C TYR A 167 -1.42 -7.95 0.24
N SER A 168 -1.25 -7.33 -0.93
CA SER A 168 -2.32 -7.17 -1.93
C SER A 168 -2.87 -8.51 -2.42
N ILE A 169 -2.00 -9.52 -2.63
CA ILE A 169 -2.41 -10.87 -3.02
C ILE A 169 -3.09 -11.61 -1.86
N LEU A 170 -2.55 -11.49 -0.65
CA LEU A 170 -3.16 -12.07 0.55
C LEU A 170 -4.57 -11.49 0.78
N THR A 171 -4.74 -10.18 0.66
CA THR A 171 -6.03 -9.50 0.79
C THR A 171 -7.03 -9.94 -0.28
N LYS A 172 -6.59 -10.11 -1.54
CA LYS A 172 -7.42 -10.69 -2.61
C LYS A 172 -7.91 -12.09 -2.21
N LYS A 173 -7.03 -12.92 -1.67
CA LYS A 173 -7.37 -14.27 -1.22
C LYS A 173 -8.31 -14.27 -0.01
N ILE A 174 -8.06 -13.42 0.98
CA ILE A 174 -8.96 -13.23 2.14
C ILE A 174 -10.34 -12.78 1.66
N GLY A 175 -10.42 -11.86 0.69
CA GLY A 175 -11.68 -11.40 0.11
C GLY A 175 -12.54 -12.51 -0.50
N SER A 176 -11.94 -13.61 -0.99
CA SER A 176 -12.67 -14.75 -1.56
C SER A 176 -13.41 -15.61 -0.52
N TYR A 177 -13.07 -15.49 0.77
CA TYR A 177 -13.78 -16.17 1.86
C TYR A 177 -15.12 -15.51 2.22
N GLY A 178 -15.43 -14.31 1.69
CA GLY A 178 -16.71 -13.65 1.90
C GLY A 178 -16.88 -12.96 3.25
N TYR A 179 -15.83 -12.87 4.07
CA TYR A 179 -15.87 -12.15 5.35
C TYR A 179 -16.16 -10.65 5.15
N GLY A 180 -16.71 -9.98 6.16
CA GLY A 180 -16.91 -8.54 6.16
C GLY A 180 -15.58 -7.78 6.02
N THR A 181 -15.55 -6.68 5.26
CA THR A 181 -14.30 -5.97 4.98
C THR A 181 -13.71 -5.30 6.22
N ILE A 182 -14.57 -4.74 7.10
CA ILE A 182 -14.11 -4.08 8.33
C ILE A 182 -13.54 -5.11 9.31
N GLU A 183 -14.24 -6.21 9.51
CA GLU A 183 -13.82 -7.30 10.40
C GLU A 183 -12.52 -7.95 9.91
N SER A 184 -12.38 -8.15 8.59
CA SER A 184 -11.16 -8.67 7.97
C SER A 184 -9.99 -7.71 8.15
N THR A 185 -10.20 -6.41 7.94
CA THR A 185 -9.16 -5.39 8.13
C THR A 185 -8.73 -5.33 9.60
N ARG A 186 -9.70 -5.37 10.52
CA ARG A 186 -9.43 -5.41 11.96
C ARG A 186 -8.62 -6.65 12.36
N ARG A 187 -8.97 -7.84 11.82
CA ARG A 187 -8.21 -9.08 12.09
C ARG A 187 -6.78 -8.97 11.58
N THR A 188 -6.58 -8.38 10.41
CA THR A 188 -5.25 -8.09 9.85
C THR A 188 -4.47 -7.14 10.76
N PHE A 189 -5.08 -6.08 11.28
CA PHE A 189 -4.44 -5.13 12.21
C PHE A 189 -4.07 -5.79 13.52
N PHE A 190 -4.91 -6.67 14.05
CA PHE A 190 -4.61 -7.46 15.25
C PHE A 190 -3.30 -8.23 15.09
N TYR A 191 -3.15 -8.99 13.99
CA TYR A 191 -1.90 -9.72 13.74
C TYR A 191 -0.73 -8.77 13.48
N GLY A 192 -0.95 -7.67 12.77
CA GLY A 192 0.09 -6.66 12.58
C GLY A 192 0.60 -6.10 13.90
N LEU A 193 -0.28 -5.70 14.82
CA LEU A 193 0.10 -5.24 16.14
C LEU A 193 0.81 -6.35 16.95
N LEU A 194 0.36 -7.58 16.85
CA LEU A 194 1.01 -8.73 17.51
C LEU A 194 2.44 -8.92 17.03
N PHE A 195 2.69 -8.82 15.72
CA PHE A 195 4.03 -8.93 15.14
C PHE A 195 4.92 -7.71 15.41
N MET A 196 4.38 -6.58 15.83
CA MET A 196 5.17 -5.45 16.32
C MET A 196 5.73 -5.68 17.73
N VAL A 197 5.11 -6.55 18.53
CA VAL A 197 5.53 -6.77 19.93
C VAL A 197 7.02 -7.14 20.05
N PRO A 198 7.59 -8.07 19.26
CA PRO A 198 9.03 -8.33 19.33
C PRO A 198 9.87 -7.08 19.02
N ALA A 199 9.46 -6.24 18.05
CA ALA A 199 10.21 -5.04 17.71
C ALA A 199 10.29 -4.02 18.86
N LEU A 200 9.30 -4.00 19.78
CA LEU A 200 9.31 -3.13 20.96
C LEU A 200 10.49 -3.42 21.91
N PHE A 201 11.04 -4.63 21.88
CA PHE A 201 12.20 -5.01 22.72
C PHE A 201 13.56 -4.68 22.08
N PHE A 202 13.61 -4.56 20.75
CA PHE A 202 14.85 -4.35 19.99
C PHE A 202 15.03 -2.92 19.48
N LEU A 203 13.93 -2.18 19.32
CA LEU A 203 13.95 -0.82 18.78
C LEU A 203 13.54 0.20 19.85
N PRO A 204 14.03 1.44 19.78
CA PRO A 204 13.66 2.49 20.72
C PRO A 204 12.15 2.75 20.69
N PHE A 205 11.50 2.57 21.84
CA PHE A 205 10.08 2.84 22.04
C PHE A 205 9.86 3.50 23.41
N ARG A 206 9.24 4.70 23.40
CA ARG A 206 8.96 5.46 24.62
C ARG A 206 7.57 6.09 24.55
N ILE A 207 6.77 5.89 25.57
CA ILE A 207 5.48 6.58 25.72
C ILE A 207 5.77 7.88 26.48
N ALA A 208 5.79 9.02 25.79
CA ALA A 208 5.95 10.34 26.38
C ALA A 208 4.72 11.21 26.06
N PRO A 209 3.75 11.32 27.00
CA PRO A 209 2.49 12.05 26.78
C PRO A 209 2.68 13.49 26.31
N ALA A 210 3.72 14.18 26.79
CA ALA A 210 4.01 15.55 26.39
C ALA A 210 4.18 15.73 24.86
N ARG A 211 4.68 14.71 24.14
CA ARG A 211 4.81 14.77 22.66
C ARG A 211 3.46 14.81 21.95
N PHE A 212 2.42 14.23 22.54
CA PHE A 212 1.06 14.26 22.01
C PHE A 212 0.30 15.55 22.32
N MET A 213 0.77 16.35 23.28
CA MET A 213 0.17 17.66 23.60
C MET A 213 0.51 18.71 22.53
N LEU A 214 1.53 18.49 21.72
CA LEU A 214 1.79 19.33 20.56
C LEU A 214 0.71 19.08 19.49
N MET A 215 -0.10 20.11 19.19
CA MET A 215 -1.22 20.02 18.28
C MET A 215 -0.85 19.39 16.93
N GLN A 216 0.32 19.75 16.39
CA GLN A 216 0.83 19.18 15.14
C GLN A 216 1.02 17.66 15.21
N ASN A 217 1.61 17.17 16.31
CA ASN A 217 1.81 15.74 16.50
C ASN A 217 0.49 15.00 16.70
N ALA A 218 -0.40 15.54 17.53
CA ALA A 218 -1.71 14.96 17.78
C ALA A 218 -2.53 14.83 16.48
N LEU A 219 -2.62 15.91 15.70
CA LEU A 219 -3.37 15.91 14.44
C LEU A 219 -2.79 14.91 13.42
N ASN A 220 -1.45 14.83 13.29
CA ASN A 220 -0.81 13.91 12.37
C ASN A 220 -1.00 12.43 12.81
N ILE A 221 -0.88 12.13 14.10
CA ILE A 221 -1.12 10.77 14.62
C ILE A 221 -2.60 10.35 14.43
N LEU A 222 -3.55 11.25 14.72
CA LEU A 222 -4.97 11.00 14.50
C LEU A 222 -5.29 10.82 13.00
N PHE A 223 -4.72 11.66 12.15
CA PHE A 223 -4.85 11.52 10.69
C PHE A 223 -4.30 10.18 10.20
N LEU A 224 -3.10 9.78 10.64
CA LEU A 224 -2.54 8.48 10.28
C LEU A 224 -3.36 7.31 10.84
N GLY A 225 -3.89 7.42 12.06
CA GLY A 225 -4.67 6.37 12.71
C GLY A 225 -6.06 6.19 12.09
N PHE A 226 -6.88 7.23 12.09
CA PHE A 226 -8.26 7.18 11.60
C PHE A 226 -8.34 7.22 10.08
N GLY A 227 -7.68 8.20 9.46
CA GLY A 227 -7.73 8.42 8.01
C GLY A 227 -6.93 7.37 7.25
N ALA A 228 -5.62 7.40 7.41
CA ALA A 228 -4.72 6.60 6.58
C ALA A 228 -4.70 5.11 6.96
N SER A 229 -4.94 4.76 8.22
CA SER A 229 -5.00 3.35 8.64
C SER A 229 -6.44 2.81 8.61
N ALA A 230 -7.35 3.24 9.48
CA ALA A 230 -8.67 2.64 9.55
C ALA A 230 -9.46 2.81 8.25
N LEU A 231 -9.72 4.04 7.83
CA LEU A 231 -10.53 4.33 6.65
C LEU A 231 -9.88 3.79 5.37
N CYS A 232 -8.61 4.12 5.13
CA CYS A 232 -7.95 3.76 3.88
C CYS A 232 -7.75 2.26 3.71
N PHE A 233 -7.45 1.50 4.77
CA PHE A 233 -7.36 0.04 4.64
C PHE A 233 -8.71 -0.60 4.36
N VAL A 234 -9.79 -0.10 4.94
CA VAL A 234 -11.15 -0.60 4.64
C VAL A 234 -11.51 -0.27 3.18
N THR A 235 -11.32 0.97 2.73
CA THR A 235 -11.64 1.38 1.35
C THR A 235 -10.74 0.69 0.32
N TRP A 236 -9.46 0.50 0.63
CA TRP A 236 -8.54 -0.27 -0.21
C TRP A 236 -8.93 -1.74 -0.32
N ASN A 237 -9.18 -2.41 0.80
CA ASN A 237 -9.58 -3.81 0.83
C ASN A 237 -10.93 -4.03 0.12
N PHE A 238 -11.85 -3.06 0.27
CA PHE A 238 -13.09 -3.04 -0.51
C PHE A 238 -12.81 -2.90 -2.02
N ALA A 239 -11.93 -1.98 -2.42
CA ALA A 239 -11.55 -1.81 -3.82
C ALA A 239 -10.88 -3.07 -4.40
N VAL A 240 -9.95 -3.70 -3.66
CA VAL A 240 -9.31 -4.97 -4.05
C VAL A 240 -10.35 -6.08 -4.23
N ARG A 241 -11.34 -6.17 -3.36
CA ARG A 241 -12.44 -7.13 -3.47
C ARG A 241 -13.33 -6.84 -4.68
N ALA A 242 -13.58 -5.55 -4.97
CA ALA A 242 -14.46 -5.11 -6.04
C ALA A 242 -13.79 -5.13 -7.43
N LEU A 243 -12.53 -4.78 -7.54
CA LEU A 243 -11.81 -4.59 -8.81
C LEU A 243 -10.75 -5.66 -9.08
N GLY A 244 -10.31 -6.36 -8.03
CA GLY A 244 -9.13 -7.23 -8.03
C GLY A 244 -7.85 -6.48 -7.65
N SER A 245 -6.84 -7.22 -7.14
CA SER A 245 -5.59 -6.65 -6.64
C SER A 245 -4.82 -5.87 -7.70
N VAL A 246 -4.70 -6.41 -8.92
CA VAL A 246 -3.93 -5.79 -10.01
C VAL A 246 -4.55 -4.46 -10.45
N LYS A 247 -5.86 -4.42 -10.73
CA LYS A 247 -6.52 -3.17 -11.15
C LYS A 247 -6.51 -2.11 -10.06
N THR A 248 -6.66 -2.51 -8.80
CA THR A 248 -6.61 -1.58 -7.67
C THR A 248 -5.20 -1.04 -7.49
N SER A 249 -4.17 -1.85 -7.64
CA SER A 249 -2.78 -1.41 -7.44
C SER A 249 -2.33 -0.34 -8.44
N VAL A 250 -2.91 -0.27 -9.64
CA VAL A 250 -2.61 0.79 -10.64
C VAL A 250 -2.84 2.20 -10.08
N TYR A 251 -3.79 2.37 -9.17
CA TYR A 251 -4.04 3.67 -8.52
C TYR A 251 -2.83 4.18 -7.72
N ILE A 252 -1.94 3.28 -7.26
CA ILE A 252 -0.71 3.64 -6.54
C ILE A 252 0.20 4.53 -7.37
N TYR A 253 0.12 4.49 -8.70
CA TYR A 253 0.92 5.37 -9.59
C TYR A 253 0.60 6.86 -9.42
N ALA A 254 -0.55 7.21 -8.87
CA ALA A 254 -0.88 8.60 -8.55
C ALA A 254 -0.27 9.07 -7.20
N VAL A 255 0.16 8.17 -6.33
CA VAL A 255 0.75 8.50 -5.02
C VAL A 255 1.95 9.44 -5.15
N PRO A 256 2.97 9.14 -6.00
CA PRO A 256 4.14 10.01 -6.11
C PRO A 256 3.80 11.45 -6.53
N VAL A 257 2.82 11.61 -7.42
CA VAL A 257 2.39 12.95 -7.87
C VAL A 257 1.85 13.76 -6.69
N ILE A 258 0.99 13.16 -5.87
CA ILE A 258 0.41 13.81 -4.69
C ILE A 258 1.52 14.09 -3.66
N THR A 259 2.40 13.10 -3.41
CA THR A 259 3.49 13.24 -2.45
C THR A 259 4.49 14.32 -2.87
N VAL A 260 4.89 14.37 -4.13
CA VAL A 260 5.81 15.40 -4.66
C VAL A 260 5.22 16.80 -4.49
N ILE A 261 3.95 17.00 -4.87
CA ILE A 261 3.28 18.30 -4.72
C ILE A 261 3.21 18.69 -3.24
N THR A 262 2.81 17.77 -2.38
CA THR A 262 2.67 18.04 -0.95
C THR A 262 4.02 18.19 -0.24
N SER A 263 5.07 17.48 -0.65
CA SER A 263 6.43 17.64 -0.08
C SER A 263 7.05 18.98 -0.46
N LEU A 264 6.83 19.48 -1.68
CA LEU A 264 7.23 20.83 -2.07
C LEU A 264 6.58 21.91 -1.19
N ILE A 265 5.28 21.76 -0.90
CA ILE A 265 4.51 22.78 -0.17
C ILE A 265 4.82 22.75 1.33
N PHE A 266 4.87 21.58 1.94
CA PHE A 266 4.92 21.41 3.40
C PHE A 266 6.31 21.09 3.96
N LEU A 267 7.16 20.38 3.21
CA LEU A 267 8.51 20.01 3.64
C LEU A 267 9.60 20.84 2.97
N HIS A 268 9.22 21.66 1.97
CA HIS A 268 10.16 22.44 1.16
C HIS A 268 11.28 21.58 0.54
N GLU A 269 10.97 20.31 0.20
CA GLU A 269 11.91 19.40 -0.45
C GLU A 269 12.29 19.94 -1.84
N VAL A 270 13.58 20.00 -2.12
CA VAL A 270 14.08 20.47 -3.42
C VAL A 270 13.96 19.35 -4.45
N ILE A 271 13.26 19.64 -5.53
CA ILE A 271 13.14 18.73 -6.67
C ILE A 271 14.08 19.20 -7.77
N THR A 272 15.07 18.37 -8.09
CA THR A 272 16.03 18.64 -9.16
C THR A 272 15.47 18.24 -10.51
N TRP A 273 16.09 18.70 -11.59
CA TRP A 273 15.77 18.24 -12.94
C TRP A 273 15.97 16.72 -13.11
N GLN A 274 16.97 16.15 -12.48
CA GLN A 274 17.19 14.70 -12.43
C GLN A 274 16.04 13.97 -11.75
N SER A 275 15.50 14.53 -10.64
CA SER A 275 14.31 13.99 -9.99
C SER A 275 13.12 13.98 -10.94
N VAL A 276 12.89 15.08 -11.67
CA VAL A 276 11.77 15.16 -12.63
C VAL A 276 11.92 14.09 -13.72
N CYS A 277 13.12 13.95 -14.31
CA CYS A 277 13.40 12.92 -15.31
C CYS A 277 13.18 11.50 -14.74
N GLY A 278 13.68 11.23 -13.53
CA GLY A 278 13.50 9.96 -12.84
C GLY A 278 12.01 9.63 -12.57
N ILE A 279 11.23 10.61 -12.08
CA ILE A 279 9.78 10.49 -11.87
C ILE A 279 9.06 10.15 -13.18
N VAL A 280 9.30 10.95 -14.23
CA VAL A 280 8.65 10.77 -15.53
C VAL A 280 8.98 9.40 -16.11
N LEU A 281 10.27 8.99 -16.06
CA LEU A 281 10.70 7.71 -16.58
C LEU A 281 10.12 6.54 -15.79
N THR A 282 10.05 6.65 -14.44
CA THR A 282 9.46 5.64 -13.58
C THR A 282 7.97 5.48 -13.90
N LEU A 283 7.21 6.58 -13.89
CA LEU A 283 5.77 6.54 -14.13
C LEU A 283 5.44 6.07 -15.55
N ALA A 284 6.16 6.56 -16.57
CA ALA A 284 5.99 6.11 -17.95
C ALA A 284 6.28 4.61 -18.09
N GLY A 285 7.37 4.12 -17.48
CA GLY A 285 7.72 2.70 -17.46
C GLY A 285 6.60 1.85 -16.82
N LEU A 286 6.07 2.29 -15.68
CA LEU A 286 4.98 1.61 -15.00
C LEU A 286 3.68 1.60 -15.84
N MET A 287 3.33 2.72 -16.48
CA MET A 287 2.17 2.79 -17.39
C MET A 287 2.33 1.87 -18.61
N ILE A 288 3.55 1.78 -19.19
CA ILE A 288 3.83 0.85 -20.29
C ILE A 288 3.66 -0.60 -19.83
N SER A 289 4.13 -0.93 -18.61
CA SER A 289 4.03 -2.29 -18.08
C SER A 289 2.58 -2.76 -17.92
N GLU A 290 1.68 -1.84 -17.56
CA GLU A 290 0.26 -2.10 -17.28
C GLU A 290 -0.64 -2.05 -18.55
N SER A 291 -0.21 -1.44 -19.64
CA SER A 291 -1.03 -1.13 -20.82
C SER A 291 -1.63 -2.34 -21.56
N ARG A 292 -1.45 -3.56 -21.05
CA ARG A 292 -2.00 -4.82 -21.61
C ARG A 292 -3.20 -5.40 -20.86
N PHE A 293 -3.74 -4.75 -19.83
CA PHE A 293 -5.01 -5.21 -19.29
C PHE A 293 -6.17 -4.66 -20.16
N PRO A 294 -6.52 -5.32 -21.31
CA PRO A 294 -7.74 -4.97 -21.98
C PRO A 294 -8.88 -5.22 -20.99
N LEU A 295 -9.83 -4.30 -20.95
CA LEU A 295 -11.12 -4.43 -20.29
C LEU A 295 -11.95 -5.57 -20.92
N LYS A 296 -11.36 -6.74 -21.13
CA LYS A 296 -12.08 -7.90 -21.66
C LYS A 296 -12.86 -8.51 -20.52
N GLN A 297 -14.08 -8.03 -20.36
CA GLN A 297 -15.12 -8.77 -19.67
C GLN A 297 -15.16 -10.18 -20.26
N SER A 298 -14.72 -11.16 -19.47
CA SER A 298 -15.01 -12.56 -19.76
C SER A 298 -16.51 -12.78 -19.54
N SER A 299 -17.31 -12.45 -20.54
CA SER A 299 -18.65 -12.97 -20.67
C SER A 299 -18.56 -14.44 -21.11
N ARG A 300 -18.15 -15.33 -20.22
CA ARG A 300 -18.54 -16.73 -20.34
C ARG A 300 -20.03 -16.79 -20.07
N LYS A 301 -20.83 -16.72 -21.13
CA LYS A 301 -22.20 -17.23 -21.11
C LYS A 301 -22.12 -18.72 -20.71
N PRO A 302 -22.90 -19.17 -19.73
CA PRO A 302 -23.04 -20.60 -19.51
C PRO A 302 -23.66 -21.16 -20.81
N SER A 303 -22.99 -22.12 -21.42
CA SER A 303 -23.58 -22.98 -22.46
C SER A 303 -24.71 -23.74 -21.77
N VAL A 304 -25.94 -23.33 -22.06
CA VAL A 304 -27.16 -24.11 -21.79
C VAL A 304 -27.15 -25.24 -22.81
N ASP A 305 -26.71 -26.40 -22.35
CA ASP A 305 -26.86 -27.65 -23.08
C ASP A 305 -28.35 -28.04 -23.00
N ILE A 306 -29.11 -27.65 -24.03
CA ILE A 306 -30.49 -28.10 -24.19
C ILE A 306 -30.41 -29.50 -24.82
N GLY A 307 -30.34 -30.51 -23.94
CA GLY A 307 -30.60 -31.88 -24.33
C GLY A 307 -32.01 -31.98 -24.94
N MET A 308 -32.09 -32.02 -26.26
CA MET A 308 -33.29 -32.47 -26.98
C MET A 308 -33.34 -33.98 -26.92
N ASP A 309 -34.02 -34.52 -25.92
CA ASP A 309 -34.61 -35.85 -26.08
C ASP A 309 -35.83 -35.71 -27.03
N ARG A 310 -35.80 -36.41 -28.11
CA ARG A 310 -36.95 -36.73 -28.99
C ARG A 310 -37.19 -38.25 -28.98
N PRO A 311 -38.41 -38.64 -29.28
CA PRO A 311 -39.27 -39.61 -28.63
C PRO A 311 -38.88 -41.07 -28.85
#